data_fb635d5aaa75c6ff78add28cd7d32706
#
_entry.id   fb635d5aaa75c6ff78add28cd7d32706
#
_cell.length_a   1.000
_cell.length_b   1.000
_cell.length_c   1.000
_cell.angle_alpha   90.00
_cell.angle_beta   90.00
_cell.angle_gamma   90.00
#
_symmetry.space_group_name_H-M   'P 1'
#
loop_
_entity.id
_entity.type
_entity.pdbx_description
1 polymer ?
#
loop_
_entity_poly.entity_id
_entity_poly.type
_entity_poly.pdbx_seq_one_letter_code
_entity_poly.pdbx_strand_id
1 'polypeptide(L)'
;MLFRSRYFRHDLLPVLSPIGLDPAHPFPRVLNKNLYFIVALEGKDAFGRDSGFAIVQAPRSLPRIIQLPADQAGGGSAFVLLSSIIHAHVGELFPGMQAKGCYQFRVTRNSDLFVDDEEVDDMLRALKGELPSRRFNDAVRLEVAENCPAEISYFLLQQFKLKEDDLYKVNGPVNLNRLVAIHDLVKRPDLLYPGFLPQLPPRLLNQTNILEVLHNGDILLHHPYQSFAPVIDFVRQAAADPAVLSIKQTLYRTEIGRAHV
;
A
#
# COMPACT_ATOMS: atom_id res chain seq x y z
N MET A 1 -6.39 -28.08 -1.81
CA MET A 1 -5.00 -28.17 -2.32
C MET A 1 -4.87 -27.68 -3.77
N LEU A 2 -5.76 -28.07 -4.64
CA LEU A 2 -5.75 -27.73 -6.09
C LEU A 2 -5.81 -26.23 -6.39
N PHE A 3 -6.62 -25.43 -5.67
CA PHE A 3 -6.75 -24.00 -5.93
C PHE A 3 -5.44 -23.23 -5.74
N ARG A 4 -4.75 -23.39 -4.59
CA ARG A 4 -3.50 -22.68 -4.27
C ARG A 4 -2.43 -22.96 -5.30
N SER A 5 -2.23 -24.22 -5.69
CA SER A 5 -1.20 -24.62 -6.66
C SER A 5 -1.51 -24.10 -8.05
N ARG A 6 -2.81 -24.12 -8.46
CA ARG A 6 -3.23 -23.55 -9.74
C ARG A 6 -3.00 -22.06 -9.78
N TYR A 7 -3.46 -21.33 -8.75
CA TYR A 7 -3.27 -19.87 -8.65
C TYR A 7 -1.79 -19.51 -8.63
N PHE A 8 -0.97 -20.27 -7.88
CA PHE A 8 0.46 -20.04 -7.86
C PHE A 8 1.09 -20.12 -9.25
N ARG A 9 0.82 -21.19 -10.00
CA ARG A 9 1.47 -21.43 -11.29
C ARG A 9 0.97 -20.51 -12.40
N HIS A 10 -0.31 -20.15 -12.40
CA HIS A 10 -0.91 -19.34 -13.47
C HIS A 10 -0.79 -17.84 -13.22
N ASP A 11 -0.97 -17.40 -11.99
CA ASP A 11 -1.12 -15.98 -11.67
C ASP A 11 0.12 -15.41 -10.94
N LEU A 12 0.73 -16.18 -10.03
CA LEU A 12 1.83 -15.73 -9.19
C LEU A 12 3.21 -15.95 -9.81
N LEU A 13 3.51 -17.18 -10.23
CA LEU A 13 4.83 -17.56 -10.73
C LEU A 13 5.34 -16.66 -11.87
N PRO A 14 4.52 -16.25 -12.85
CA PRO A 14 4.97 -15.38 -13.94
C PRO A 14 5.35 -13.95 -13.50
N VAL A 15 4.90 -13.49 -12.35
CA VAL A 15 5.11 -12.13 -11.86
C VAL A 15 6.02 -12.06 -10.63
N LEU A 16 6.44 -13.19 -10.10
CA LEU A 16 7.40 -13.25 -9.00
C LEU A 16 8.83 -13.21 -9.53
N SER A 17 9.63 -12.31 -8.96
CA SER A 17 11.06 -12.17 -9.29
C SER A 17 11.87 -12.34 -8.01
N PRO A 18 12.33 -13.54 -7.70
CA PRO A 18 13.21 -13.77 -6.56
C PRO A 18 14.59 -13.14 -6.82
N ILE A 19 15.17 -12.52 -5.79
CA ILE A 19 16.50 -11.91 -5.82
C ILE A 19 17.38 -12.63 -4.79
N GLY A 20 18.36 -13.38 -5.24
CA GLY A 20 19.38 -13.98 -4.37
C GLY A 20 20.23 -12.89 -3.74
N LEU A 21 20.55 -13.04 -2.46
CA LEU A 21 21.45 -12.13 -1.75
C LEU A 21 22.87 -12.67 -1.86
N ASP A 22 23.74 -11.88 -2.47
CA ASP A 22 25.16 -12.16 -2.61
C ASP A 22 25.94 -11.13 -1.79
N PRO A 23 26.86 -11.55 -0.90
CA PRO A 23 27.68 -10.62 -0.12
C PRO A 23 28.51 -9.63 -0.99
N ALA A 24 28.77 -9.97 -2.25
CA ALA A 24 29.49 -9.10 -3.18
C ALA A 24 28.61 -7.97 -3.77
N HIS A 25 27.31 -8.03 -3.56
CA HIS A 25 26.36 -7.04 -4.07
C HIS A 25 25.61 -6.32 -2.94
N PRO A 26 25.27 -5.03 -3.12
CA PRO A 26 24.48 -4.31 -2.12
C PRO A 26 23.09 -4.93 -1.97
N PHE A 27 22.55 -4.85 -0.76
CA PHE A 27 21.21 -5.31 -0.46
C PHE A 27 20.18 -4.66 -1.39
N PRO A 28 19.20 -5.42 -1.95
CA PRO A 28 18.25 -4.90 -2.91
C PRO A 28 17.37 -3.79 -2.29
N ARG A 29 17.00 -2.82 -3.11
CA ARG A 29 16.14 -1.71 -2.68
C ARG A 29 14.72 -2.19 -2.41
N VAL A 30 14.36 -2.23 -1.13
CA VAL A 30 13.02 -2.59 -0.66
C VAL A 30 12.12 -1.35 -0.63
N LEU A 31 10.96 -1.45 -1.28
CA LEU A 31 9.99 -0.35 -1.37
C LEU A 31 9.26 -0.11 -0.05
N ASN A 32 8.93 1.16 0.24
CA ASN A 32 8.17 1.55 1.42
C ASN A 32 6.82 0.83 1.50
N LYS A 33 6.52 0.28 2.67
CA LYS A 33 5.24 -0.36 3.02
C LYS A 33 4.82 -1.51 2.09
N ASN A 34 5.77 -2.15 1.42
CA ASN A 34 5.52 -3.35 0.62
C ASN A 34 5.76 -4.62 1.44
N LEU A 35 5.03 -5.67 1.09
CA LEU A 35 5.25 -7.00 1.64
C LEU A 35 6.35 -7.72 0.88
N TYR A 36 7.31 -8.23 1.61
CA TYR A 36 8.42 -9.05 1.14
C TYR A 36 8.52 -10.34 1.92
N PHE A 37 9.23 -11.28 1.34
CA PHE A 37 9.65 -12.52 2.01
C PHE A 37 11.17 -12.59 1.96
N ILE A 38 11.77 -12.94 3.09
CA ILE A 38 13.13 -13.41 3.14
C ILE A 38 13.11 -14.94 3.21
N VAL A 39 13.83 -15.57 2.31
CA VAL A 39 13.86 -17.03 2.15
C VAL A 39 15.25 -17.50 2.49
N ALA A 40 15.35 -18.38 3.48
CA ALA A 40 16.60 -19.07 3.79
C ALA A 40 16.78 -20.26 2.85
N LEU A 41 17.90 -20.30 2.14
CA LEU A 41 18.20 -21.28 1.10
C LEU A 41 19.44 -22.10 1.50
N GLU A 42 19.40 -23.37 1.14
CA GLU A 42 20.54 -24.28 1.23
C GLU A 42 20.81 -24.93 -0.12
N GLY A 43 22.08 -25.06 -0.48
CA GLY A 43 22.51 -25.62 -1.74
C GLY A 43 23.13 -24.58 -2.66
N LYS A 44 23.38 -24.97 -3.91
CA LYS A 44 24.00 -24.11 -4.91
C LYS A 44 22.98 -23.62 -5.92
N ASP A 45 23.08 -22.34 -6.27
CA ASP A 45 22.27 -21.77 -7.35
C ASP A 45 22.69 -22.34 -8.73
N ALA A 46 21.97 -21.95 -9.77
CA ALA A 46 22.25 -22.38 -11.14
C ALA A 46 23.67 -22.01 -11.65
N PHE A 47 24.36 -21.11 -10.95
CA PHE A 47 25.73 -20.67 -11.23
C PHE A 47 26.77 -21.31 -10.30
N GLY A 48 26.34 -22.26 -9.45
CA GLY A 48 27.22 -22.97 -8.51
C GLY A 48 27.62 -22.17 -7.26
N ARG A 49 26.95 -21.04 -6.97
CA ARG A 49 27.21 -20.19 -5.79
C ARG A 49 26.36 -20.65 -4.62
N ASP A 50 26.94 -20.63 -3.44
CA ASP A 50 26.19 -20.82 -2.20
C ASP A 50 25.43 -19.52 -1.87
N SER A 51 24.08 -19.58 -1.87
CA SER A 51 23.24 -18.46 -1.50
C SER A 51 22.52 -18.77 -0.19
N GLY A 52 22.82 -18.01 0.87
CA GLY A 52 22.17 -18.20 2.17
C GLY A 52 20.74 -17.63 2.22
N PHE A 53 20.48 -16.54 1.51
CA PHE A 53 19.19 -15.85 1.53
C PHE A 53 18.77 -15.35 0.15
N ALA A 54 17.47 -15.29 -0.04
CA ALA A 54 16.86 -14.57 -1.17
C ALA A 54 15.69 -13.70 -0.68
N ILE A 55 15.37 -12.67 -1.45
CA ILE A 55 14.21 -11.82 -1.23
C ILE A 55 13.20 -12.01 -2.35
N VAL A 56 11.94 -12.16 -1.97
CA VAL A 56 10.81 -12.24 -2.88
C VAL A 56 9.83 -11.12 -2.56
N GLN A 57 9.55 -10.26 -3.53
CA GLN A 57 8.56 -9.22 -3.40
C GLN A 57 7.17 -9.76 -3.69
N ALA A 58 6.21 -9.54 -2.80
CA ALA A 58 4.82 -9.82 -3.12
C ALA A 58 4.31 -8.83 -4.18
N PRO A 59 3.78 -9.29 -5.33
CA PRO A 59 3.39 -8.43 -6.43
C PRO A 59 2.26 -7.47 -6.04
N ARG A 60 2.34 -6.21 -6.46
CA ARG A 60 1.30 -5.20 -6.19
C ARG A 60 0.10 -5.32 -7.12
N SER A 61 0.30 -5.90 -8.29
CA SER A 61 -0.72 -6.11 -9.32
C SER A 61 -1.79 -7.13 -8.93
N LEU A 62 -1.47 -8.01 -7.97
CA LEU A 62 -2.39 -9.05 -7.52
C LEU A 62 -3.04 -8.71 -6.17
N PRO A 63 -4.31 -9.13 -5.95
CA PRO A 63 -5.00 -8.92 -4.68
C PRO A 63 -4.30 -9.67 -3.55
N ARG A 64 -4.29 -9.07 -2.34
CA ARG A 64 -3.73 -9.72 -1.13
C ARG A 64 -4.65 -10.77 -0.54
N ILE A 65 -5.94 -10.64 -0.80
CA ILE A 65 -6.98 -11.55 -0.36
C ILE A 65 -7.67 -12.08 -1.61
N ILE A 66 -7.67 -13.38 -1.74
CA ILE A 66 -8.23 -14.07 -2.89
C ILE A 66 -9.43 -14.85 -2.41
N GLN A 67 -10.59 -14.58 -3.00
CA GLN A 67 -11.81 -15.30 -2.69
C GLN A 67 -11.76 -16.70 -3.32
N LEU A 68 -12.10 -17.71 -2.56
CA LEU A 68 -12.22 -19.06 -3.07
C LEU A 68 -13.51 -19.20 -3.88
N PRO A 69 -13.52 -20.06 -4.92
CA PRO A 69 -14.73 -20.43 -5.63
C PRO A 69 -15.80 -21.00 -4.69
N ALA A 70 -17.07 -20.79 -5.02
CA ALA A 70 -18.20 -21.17 -4.17
C ALA A 70 -18.25 -22.67 -3.83
N ASP A 71 -17.82 -23.52 -4.75
CA ASP A 71 -17.69 -24.96 -4.56
C ASP A 71 -16.66 -25.37 -3.51
N GLN A 72 -15.70 -24.50 -3.23
CA GLN A 72 -14.64 -24.71 -2.24
C GLN A 72 -14.85 -23.90 -0.94
N ALA A 73 -15.84 -23.03 -0.92
CA ALA A 73 -16.13 -22.14 0.19
C ALA A 73 -17.05 -22.75 1.29
N GLY A 74 -17.55 -23.97 1.10
CA GLY A 74 -18.37 -24.66 2.11
C GLY A 74 -19.68 -23.96 2.46
N GLY A 75 -20.28 -23.21 1.51
CA GLY A 75 -21.56 -22.52 1.69
C GLY A 75 -21.46 -21.10 2.26
N GLY A 76 -20.24 -20.59 2.46
CA GLY A 76 -19.99 -19.21 2.92
C GLY A 76 -18.98 -18.48 2.05
N SER A 77 -18.48 -17.34 2.54
CA SER A 77 -17.35 -16.65 1.92
C SER A 77 -16.05 -17.16 2.54
N ALA A 78 -15.19 -17.75 1.72
CA ALA A 78 -13.87 -18.22 2.14
C ALA A 78 -12.77 -17.51 1.36
N PHE A 79 -11.66 -17.24 2.02
CA PHE A 79 -10.56 -16.47 1.48
C PHE A 79 -9.23 -17.15 1.74
N VAL A 80 -8.27 -16.89 0.87
CA VAL A 80 -6.87 -17.24 1.08
C VAL A 80 -6.01 -15.98 0.91
N LEU A 81 -5.01 -15.85 1.78
CA LEU A 81 -4.03 -14.78 1.67
C LEU A 81 -3.00 -15.11 0.57
N LEU A 82 -2.68 -14.13 -0.26
CA LEU A 82 -1.61 -14.24 -1.26
C LEU A 82 -0.31 -14.71 -0.62
N SER A 83 0.01 -14.19 0.55
CA SER A 83 1.18 -14.57 1.33
C SER A 83 1.22 -16.06 1.68
N SER A 84 0.06 -16.66 2.00
CA SER A 84 -0.02 -18.08 2.30
C SER A 84 0.20 -18.96 1.06
N ILE A 85 -0.17 -18.46 -0.13
CA ILE A 85 0.09 -19.17 -1.39
C ILE A 85 1.58 -19.11 -1.72
N ILE A 86 2.21 -17.92 -1.61
CA ILE A 86 3.65 -17.76 -1.84
C ILE A 86 4.44 -18.65 -0.87
N HIS A 87 4.11 -18.59 0.42
CA HIS A 87 4.79 -19.40 1.44
C HIS A 87 4.72 -20.91 1.15
N ALA A 88 3.55 -21.40 0.72
CA ALA A 88 3.34 -22.82 0.42
C ALA A 88 4.12 -23.32 -0.81
N HIS A 89 4.48 -22.42 -1.71
CA HIS A 89 5.10 -22.76 -3.00
C HIS A 89 6.48 -22.10 -3.19
N VAL A 90 7.05 -21.50 -2.13
CA VAL A 90 8.31 -20.76 -2.22
C VAL A 90 9.45 -21.60 -2.78
N GLY A 91 9.49 -22.88 -2.50
CA GLY A 91 10.49 -23.79 -3.02
C GLY A 91 10.47 -23.92 -4.56
N GLU A 92 9.32 -23.73 -5.20
CA GLU A 92 9.23 -23.78 -6.66
C GLU A 92 9.93 -22.58 -7.35
N LEU A 93 10.26 -21.52 -6.59
CA LEU A 93 10.98 -20.35 -7.08
C LEU A 93 12.50 -20.55 -7.18
N PHE A 94 13.04 -21.60 -6.56
CA PHE A 94 14.48 -21.82 -6.42
C PHE A 94 14.87 -23.23 -6.89
N PRO A 95 14.85 -23.49 -8.21
CA PRO A 95 15.25 -24.79 -8.75
C PRO A 95 16.68 -25.13 -8.35
N GLY A 96 16.90 -26.36 -7.85
CA GLY A 96 18.21 -26.86 -7.43
C GLY A 96 18.60 -26.46 -6.01
N MET A 97 17.83 -25.62 -5.31
CA MET A 97 18.07 -25.22 -3.94
C MET A 97 16.92 -25.68 -3.02
N GLN A 98 17.20 -25.80 -1.73
CA GLN A 98 16.19 -26.13 -0.72
C GLN A 98 15.84 -24.89 0.11
N ALA A 99 14.56 -24.51 0.11
CA ALA A 99 14.05 -23.47 1.00
C ALA A 99 13.89 -24.03 2.42
N LYS A 100 14.70 -23.56 3.38
CA LYS A 100 14.67 -23.97 4.78
C LYS A 100 13.72 -23.12 5.62
N GLY A 101 13.44 -21.90 5.18
CA GLY A 101 12.53 -20.99 5.85
C GLY A 101 12.08 -19.87 4.91
N CYS A 102 10.88 -19.34 5.18
CA CYS A 102 10.29 -18.24 4.40
C CYS A 102 9.54 -17.35 5.39
N TYR A 103 10.00 -16.11 5.54
CA TYR A 103 9.47 -15.21 6.56
C TYR A 103 9.04 -13.89 5.94
N GLN A 104 7.83 -13.47 6.29
CA GLN A 104 7.31 -12.19 5.82
C GLN A 104 8.00 -11.04 6.55
N PHE A 105 8.28 -9.98 5.80
CA PHE A 105 8.73 -8.72 6.39
C PHE A 105 8.21 -7.51 5.61
N ARG A 106 8.21 -6.36 6.27
CA ARG A 106 7.81 -5.08 5.72
C ARG A 106 8.63 -3.97 6.35
N VAL A 107 9.08 -3.04 5.53
CA VAL A 107 9.79 -1.84 5.98
C VAL A 107 8.90 -0.63 5.82
N THR A 108 8.83 0.20 6.84
CA THR A 108 8.31 1.56 6.77
C THR A 108 9.49 2.51 6.69
N ARG A 109 9.43 3.42 5.72
CA ARG A 109 10.45 4.45 5.51
C ARG A 109 9.91 5.81 5.87
N ASN A 110 10.79 6.70 6.27
CA ASN A 110 10.44 8.10 6.47
C ASN A 110 9.77 8.66 5.21
N SER A 111 8.70 9.41 5.40
CA SER A 111 7.96 10.05 4.31
C SER A 111 8.12 11.57 4.32
N ASP A 112 8.94 12.11 5.22
CA ASP A 112 9.21 13.54 5.26
C ASP A 112 9.96 13.97 4.00
N LEU A 113 9.60 15.13 3.52
CA LEU A 113 10.29 15.79 2.43
C LEU A 113 11.39 16.66 3.06
N PHE A 114 12.63 16.32 2.78
CA PHE A 114 13.76 17.19 3.10
C PHE A 114 13.91 18.18 1.94
N VAL A 115 13.16 19.27 2.02
CA VAL A 115 13.34 20.43 1.14
C VAL A 115 13.83 21.53 2.05
N ASP A 116 15.04 22.03 1.79
CA ASP A 116 15.57 23.17 2.49
C ASP A 116 14.92 24.43 1.90
N ASP A 117 13.99 25.01 2.65
CA ASP A 117 13.19 26.15 2.21
C ASP A 117 14.06 27.41 1.99
N GLU A 118 15.26 27.47 2.59
CA GLU A 118 16.17 28.61 2.50
C GLU A 118 17.01 28.63 1.21
N GLU A 119 17.20 27.44 0.57
CA GLU A 119 18.06 27.31 -0.62
C GLU A 119 17.28 27.13 -1.94
N VAL A 120 15.94 27.13 -1.92
CA VAL A 120 15.14 26.74 -3.10
C VAL A 120 14.34 27.92 -3.66
N ASP A 121 14.74 28.41 -4.83
CA ASP A 121 14.03 29.44 -5.60
C ASP A 121 12.70 28.93 -6.20
N ASP A 122 12.56 27.63 -6.43
CA ASP A 122 11.36 26.99 -6.98
C ASP A 122 10.95 25.75 -6.18
N MET A 123 10.11 25.94 -5.18
CA MET A 123 9.57 24.92 -4.29
C MET A 123 8.87 23.79 -5.08
N LEU A 124 8.16 24.11 -6.15
CA LEU A 124 7.46 23.10 -6.97
C LEU A 124 8.44 22.17 -7.69
N ARG A 125 9.56 22.72 -8.16
CA ARG A 125 10.58 21.95 -8.87
C ARG A 125 11.36 21.06 -7.89
N ALA A 126 11.67 21.59 -6.71
CA ALA A 126 12.31 20.83 -5.63
C ALA A 126 11.43 19.66 -5.17
N LEU A 127 10.13 19.91 -4.92
CA LEU A 127 9.18 18.88 -4.56
C LEU A 127 9.02 17.79 -5.62
N LYS A 128 9.02 18.14 -6.92
CA LYS A 128 8.98 17.16 -8.01
C LYS A 128 10.23 16.27 -8.04
N GLY A 129 11.39 16.80 -7.70
CA GLY A 129 12.65 16.04 -7.58
C GLY A 129 12.64 15.09 -6.39
N GLU A 130 12.11 15.51 -5.24
CA GLU A 130 12.10 14.76 -3.99
C GLU A 130 10.99 13.67 -3.92
N LEU A 131 9.85 13.85 -4.61
CA LEU A 131 8.75 12.90 -4.58
C LEU A 131 9.13 11.46 -4.95
N PRO A 132 9.98 11.19 -5.96
CA PRO A 132 10.46 9.84 -6.25
C PRO A 132 11.35 9.26 -5.17
N SER A 133 12.17 10.09 -4.49
CA SER A 133 13.12 9.66 -3.47
C SER A 133 12.43 9.15 -2.21
N ARG A 134 11.22 9.61 -1.89
CA ARG A 134 10.41 9.17 -0.74
C ARG A 134 10.24 7.64 -0.65
N ARG A 135 10.30 6.95 -1.75
CA ARG A 135 10.18 5.49 -1.78
C ARG A 135 11.39 4.78 -1.18
N PHE A 136 12.52 5.47 -1.08
CA PHE A 136 13.80 4.94 -0.67
C PHE A 136 14.48 5.72 0.46
N ASN A 137 13.77 6.67 1.09
CA ASN A 137 14.25 7.35 2.29
C ASN A 137 14.60 6.35 3.40
N ASP A 138 15.26 6.81 4.45
CA ASP A 138 15.69 5.97 5.55
C ASP A 138 14.56 5.13 6.14
N ALA A 139 14.88 3.90 6.47
CA ALA A 139 13.95 3.03 7.16
C ALA A 139 13.77 3.53 8.61
N VAL A 140 12.54 3.45 9.12
CA VAL A 140 12.19 3.84 10.49
C VAL A 140 11.50 2.73 11.27
N ARG A 141 11.11 1.65 10.58
CA ARG A 141 10.43 0.52 11.21
C ARG A 141 10.56 -0.73 10.35
N LEU A 142 10.86 -1.85 11.00
CA LEU A 142 10.86 -3.19 10.43
C LEU A 142 9.79 -4.06 11.11
N GLU A 143 8.87 -4.59 10.33
CA GLU A 143 7.89 -5.58 10.76
C GLU A 143 8.29 -6.95 10.20
N VAL A 144 8.35 -7.97 11.04
CA VAL A 144 8.64 -9.36 10.63
C VAL A 144 7.59 -10.31 11.20
N ALA A 145 7.38 -11.45 10.54
CA ALA A 145 6.54 -12.50 11.10
C ALA A 145 7.14 -12.98 12.43
N GLU A 146 6.29 -13.28 13.42
CA GLU A 146 6.71 -13.67 14.78
C GLU A 146 7.65 -14.89 14.79
N ASN A 147 7.42 -15.83 13.87
CA ASN A 147 8.24 -17.03 13.71
C ASN A 147 9.56 -16.79 12.96
N CYS A 148 9.89 -15.54 12.61
CA CYS A 148 11.16 -15.21 12.00
C CYS A 148 12.30 -15.40 13.01
N PRO A 149 13.33 -16.20 12.72
CA PRO A 149 14.47 -16.38 13.59
C PRO A 149 15.17 -15.07 13.92
N ALA A 150 15.73 -15.00 15.15
CA ALA A 150 16.41 -13.80 15.61
C ALA A 150 17.58 -13.40 14.70
N GLU A 151 18.33 -14.36 14.20
CA GLU A 151 19.46 -14.15 13.27
C GLU A 151 19.02 -13.45 11.99
N ILE A 152 17.90 -13.87 11.40
CA ILE A 152 17.35 -13.27 10.17
C ILE A 152 16.78 -11.89 10.46
N SER A 153 16.09 -11.70 11.59
CA SER A 153 15.58 -10.40 12.00
C SER A 153 16.72 -9.40 12.23
N TYR A 154 17.79 -9.84 12.89
CA TYR A 154 18.98 -9.02 13.11
C TYR A 154 19.71 -8.68 11.81
N PHE A 155 19.86 -9.65 10.91
CA PHE A 155 20.39 -9.40 9.58
C PHE A 155 19.61 -8.30 8.84
N LEU A 156 18.26 -8.37 8.86
CA LEU A 156 17.42 -7.34 8.24
C LEU A 156 17.59 -5.97 8.92
N LEU A 157 17.67 -5.91 10.26
CA LEU A 157 17.93 -4.66 10.99
C LEU A 157 19.23 -4.00 10.51
N GLN A 158 20.29 -4.78 10.38
CA GLN A 158 21.58 -4.29 9.89
C GLN A 158 21.48 -3.74 8.46
N GLN A 159 20.80 -4.48 7.55
CA GLN A 159 20.62 -4.04 6.16
C GLN A 159 19.85 -2.72 6.04
N PHE A 160 18.90 -2.47 6.93
CA PHE A 160 18.10 -1.26 6.96
C PHE A 160 18.64 -0.18 7.91
N LYS A 161 19.77 -0.41 8.58
CA LYS A 161 20.37 0.50 9.58
C LYS A 161 19.41 0.84 10.72
N LEU A 162 18.62 -0.13 11.16
CA LEU A 162 17.65 -0.01 12.23
C LEU A 162 18.19 -0.59 13.53
N LYS A 163 17.60 -0.18 14.66
CA LYS A 163 17.87 -0.69 16.01
C LYS A 163 16.82 -1.74 16.39
N GLU A 164 17.05 -2.43 17.50
CA GLU A 164 16.11 -3.43 18.02
C GLU A 164 14.76 -2.80 18.40
N ASP A 165 14.73 -1.57 18.87
CA ASP A 165 13.50 -0.84 19.21
C ASP A 165 12.63 -0.54 17.98
N ASP A 166 13.20 -0.61 16.79
CA ASP A 166 12.50 -0.41 15.52
C ASP A 166 11.91 -1.72 14.95
N LEU A 167 12.16 -2.86 15.62
CA LEU A 167 11.69 -4.18 15.21
C LEU A 167 10.35 -4.53 15.85
N TYR A 168 9.39 -4.89 15.02
CA TYR A 168 8.05 -5.33 15.42
C TYR A 168 7.80 -6.76 14.93
N LYS A 169 7.66 -7.70 15.86
CA LYS A 169 7.24 -9.06 15.56
C LYS A 169 5.72 -9.14 15.51
N VAL A 170 5.19 -9.67 14.40
CA VAL A 170 3.75 -9.71 14.12
C VAL A 170 3.27 -11.15 14.21
N ASN A 171 2.37 -11.39 15.17
CA ASN A 171 1.66 -12.66 15.27
C ASN A 171 0.52 -12.68 14.24
N GLY A 172 0.77 -13.33 13.12
CA GLY A 172 -0.13 -13.39 11.97
C GLY A 172 0.51 -12.84 10.69
N PRO A 173 -0.30 -12.53 9.68
CA PRO A 173 0.22 -11.97 8.44
C PRO A 173 0.70 -10.53 8.62
N VAL A 174 1.87 -10.25 8.08
CA VAL A 174 2.40 -8.88 8.01
C VAL A 174 1.56 -8.06 7.02
N ASN A 175 1.41 -6.75 7.27
CA ASN A 175 0.64 -5.83 6.40
C ASN A 175 -0.90 -6.06 6.46
N LEU A 176 -1.46 -6.11 7.66
CA LEU A 176 -2.88 -6.38 7.91
C LEU A 176 -3.85 -5.36 7.33
N ASN A 177 -3.42 -4.13 7.03
CA ASN A 177 -4.32 -3.10 6.48
C ASN A 177 -4.94 -3.52 5.14
N ARG A 178 -4.38 -4.51 4.45
CA ARG A 178 -4.95 -5.05 3.21
C ARG A 178 -6.20 -5.90 3.43
N LEU A 179 -6.49 -6.30 4.67
CA LEU A 179 -7.72 -6.99 5.04
C LEU A 179 -8.97 -6.12 4.85
N VAL A 180 -8.83 -4.81 4.75
CA VAL A 180 -9.94 -3.90 4.43
C VAL A 180 -10.68 -4.31 3.15
N ALA A 181 -10.00 -4.96 2.20
CA ALA A 181 -10.62 -5.47 0.98
C ALA A 181 -11.72 -6.52 1.23
N ILE A 182 -11.74 -7.18 2.40
CA ILE A 182 -12.80 -8.14 2.75
C ILE A 182 -14.16 -7.45 2.81
N HIS A 183 -14.20 -6.19 3.26
CA HIS A 183 -15.42 -5.39 3.31
C HIS A 183 -16.13 -5.34 1.94
N ASP A 184 -15.38 -5.18 0.88
CA ASP A 184 -15.93 -5.06 -0.48
C ASP A 184 -16.22 -6.43 -1.13
N LEU A 185 -15.53 -7.47 -0.66
CA LEU A 185 -15.68 -8.84 -1.18
C LEU A 185 -16.86 -9.60 -0.55
N VAL A 186 -17.31 -9.16 0.65
CA VAL A 186 -18.37 -9.86 1.40
C VAL A 186 -19.67 -9.05 1.37
N LYS A 187 -20.70 -9.62 0.77
CA LYS A 187 -22.04 -9.01 0.74
C LYS A 187 -22.84 -9.39 1.99
N ARG A 188 -22.59 -8.69 3.09
CA ARG A 188 -23.27 -8.90 4.37
C ARG A 188 -23.80 -7.55 4.90
N PRO A 189 -24.94 -7.06 4.35
CA PRO A 189 -25.53 -5.80 4.75
C PRO A 189 -25.93 -5.76 6.24
N ASP A 190 -26.18 -6.92 6.84
CA ASP A 190 -26.44 -7.09 8.26
C ASP A 190 -25.24 -6.79 9.18
N LEU A 191 -24.01 -6.76 8.62
CA LEU A 191 -22.79 -6.39 9.34
C LEU A 191 -22.34 -4.96 9.06
N LEU A 192 -23.09 -4.22 8.25
CA LEU A 192 -22.79 -2.84 7.91
C LEU A 192 -23.65 -1.87 8.72
N TYR A 193 -23.09 -0.71 9.05
CA TYR A 193 -23.91 0.37 9.58
C TYR A 193 -24.91 0.84 8.52
N PRO A 194 -26.11 1.33 8.94
CA PRO A 194 -27.06 1.95 8.02
C PRO A 194 -26.38 3.04 7.19
N GLY A 195 -26.76 3.13 5.92
CA GLY A 195 -26.25 4.16 5.03
C GLY A 195 -26.57 5.55 5.56
N PHE A 196 -25.60 6.45 5.52
CA PHE A 196 -25.74 7.84 5.90
C PHE A 196 -25.83 8.70 4.65
N LEU A 197 -26.87 9.56 4.58
CA LEU A 197 -27.03 10.54 3.51
C LEU A 197 -26.56 11.91 4.02
N PRO A 198 -25.44 12.45 3.49
CA PRO A 198 -24.96 13.77 3.83
C PRO A 198 -25.99 14.85 3.49
N GLN A 199 -26.27 15.74 4.40
CA GLN A 199 -27.23 16.82 4.22
C GLN A 199 -26.55 18.10 3.67
N LEU A 200 -27.35 18.98 3.08
CA LEU A 200 -26.87 20.31 2.72
C LEU A 200 -26.90 21.23 3.95
N PRO A 201 -25.93 22.14 4.10
CA PRO A 201 -26.01 23.19 5.11
C PRO A 201 -27.26 24.03 4.93
N PRO A 202 -27.91 24.52 6.01
CA PRO A 202 -29.14 25.34 5.91
C PRO A 202 -28.99 26.57 5.01
N ARG A 203 -27.82 27.20 4.98
CA ARG A 203 -27.52 28.36 4.14
C ARG A 203 -27.50 28.05 2.65
N LEU A 204 -27.32 26.79 2.26
CA LEU A 204 -27.29 26.33 0.86
C LEU A 204 -28.58 25.63 0.43
N LEU A 205 -29.54 25.46 1.35
CA LEU A 205 -30.82 24.88 1.00
C LEU A 205 -31.57 25.82 0.01
N ASN A 206 -32.03 25.26 -1.10
CA ASN A 206 -32.76 25.98 -2.14
C ASN A 206 -31.99 27.13 -2.81
N GLN A 207 -30.67 27.16 -2.68
CA GLN A 207 -29.81 28.13 -3.38
C GLN A 207 -29.22 27.51 -4.64
N THR A 208 -29.35 28.22 -5.76
CA THR A 208 -28.79 27.81 -7.04
C THR A 208 -27.44 28.48 -7.34
N ASN A 209 -27.21 29.66 -6.76
CA ASN A 209 -25.99 30.45 -6.94
C ASN A 209 -25.16 30.50 -5.66
N ILE A 210 -24.10 29.73 -5.60
CA ILE A 210 -23.22 29.65 -4.41
C ILE A 210 -22.42 30.94 -4.25
N LEU A 211 -22.05 31.60 -5.32
CA LEU A 211 -21.27 32.84 -5.28
C LEU A 211 -22.06 33.96 -4.57
N GLU A 212 -23.37 34.07 -4.81
CA GLU A 212 -24.23 35.00 -4.08
C GLU A 212 -24.34 34.71 -2.59
N VAL A 213 -24.40 33.42 -2.22
CA VAL A 213 -24.44 33.03 -0.80
C VAL A 213 -23.13 33.40 -0.11
N LEU A 214 -21.99 33.23 -0.80
CA LEU A 214 -20.65 33.57 -0.27
C LEU A 214 -20.44 35.09 -0.13
N HIS A 215 -21.11 35.94 -0.91
CA HIS A 215 -21.11 37.39 -0.72
C HIS A 215 -21.67 37.80 0.65
N ASN A 216 -22.55 36.97 1.23
CA ASN A 216 -23.13 37.19 2.54
C ASN A 216 -22.35 36.52 3.69
N GLY A 217 -21.12 36.07 3.41
CA GLY A 217 -20.19 35.52 4.39
C GLY A 217 -19.77 34.08 4.09
N ASP A 218 -18.71 33.66 4.74
CA ASP A 218 -18.05 32.37 4.55
C ASP A 218 -18.96 31.18 4.90
N ILE A 219 -18.68 30.05 4.28
CA ILE A 219 -19.39 28.79 4.52
C ILE A 219 -18.38 27.75 4.99
N LEU A 220 -18.63 27.16 6.17
CA LEU A 220 -17.91 26.01 6.68
C LEU A 220 -18.70 24.75 6.38
N LEU A 221 -18.03 23.74 5.79
CA LEU A 221 -18.60 22.43 5.51
C LEU A 221 -17.91 21.36 6.38
N HIS A 222 -18.71 20.50 7.00
CA HIS A 222 -18.21 19.40 7.83
C HIS A 222 -18.41 18.06 7.11
N HIS A 223 -17.41 17.62 6.38
CA HIS A 223 -17.42 16.31 5.71
C HIS A 223 -17.05 15.17 6.68
N PRO A 224 -17.62 13.98 6.54
CA PRO A 224 -18.59 13.50 5.52
C PRO A 224 -20.07 13.78 5.88
N TYR A 225 -20.36 14.47 6.98
CA TYR A 225 -21.73 14.66 7.47
C TYR A 225 -22.53 15.64 6.62
N GLN A 226 -21.86 16.59 6.00
CA GLN A 226 -22.45 17.47 4.99
C GLN A 226 -21.95 17.08 3.60
N SER A 227 -22.83 17.30 2.60
CA SER A 227 -22.55 16.94 1.21
C SER A 227 -21.35 17.70 0.64
N PHE A 228 -20.55 17.03 -0.17
CA PHE A 228 -19.48 17.66 -0.94
C PHE A 228 -19.96 18.32 -2.23
N ALA A 229 -21.21 18.07 -2.65
CA ALA A 229 -21.76 18.64 -3.89
C ALA A 229 -21.63 20.17 -3.97
N PRO A 230 -21.86 20.96 -2.90
CA PRO A 230 -21.67 22.41 -2.94
C PRO A 230 -20.23 22.84 -3.30
N VAL A 231 -19.22 22.09 -2.90
CA VAL A 231 -17.82 22.40 -3.26
C VAL A 231 -17.62 22.22 -4.77
N ILE A 232 -18.17 21.16 -5.34
CA ILE A 232 -18.10 20.89 -6.78
C ILE A 232 -18.84 21.97 -7.54
N ASP A 233 -20.04 22.34 -7.10
CA ASP A 233 -20.87 23.37 -7.75
C ASP A 233 -20.22 24.75 -7.64
N PHE A 234 -19.59 25.08 -6.53
CA PHE A 234 -18.80 26.30 -6.37
C PHE A 234 -17.69 26.42 -7.40
N VAL A 235 -16.89 25.36 -7.56
CA VAL A 235 -15.81 25.35 -8.55
C VAL A 235 -16.35 25.43 -9.97
N ARG A 236 -17.46 24.75 -10.27
CA ARG A 236 -18.12 24.81 -11.58
C ARG A 236 -18.66 26.20 -11.90
N GLN A 237 -19.34 26.82 -10.95
CA GLN A 237 -19.87 28.18 -11.11
C GLN A 237 -18.72 29.18 -11.26
N ALA A 238 -17.69 29.09 -10.46
CA ALA A 238 -16.53 29.96 -10.57
C ALA A 238 -15.79 29.80 -11.92
N ALA A 239 -15.72 28.60 -12.46
CA ALA A 239 -15.10 28.33 -13.75
C ALA A 239 -15.94 28.83 -14.93
N ALA A 240 -17.27 28.97 -14.78
CA ALA A 240 -18.20 29.42 -15.81
C ALA A 240 -18.46 30.93 -15.75
N ASP A 241 -18.19 31.60 -14.65
CA ASP A 241 -18.47 33.00 -14.43
C ASP A 241 -17.32 33.89 -15.01
N PRO A 242 -17.57 34.72 -16.04
CA PRO A 242 -16.54 35.58 -16.62
C PRO A 242 -16.04 36.68 -15.69
N ALA A 243 -16.72 36.96 -14.57
CA ALA A 243 -16.30 37.91 -13.55
C ALA A 243 -15.24 37.31 -12.57
N VAL A 244 -15.07 35.99 -12.57
CA VAL A 244 -14.07 35.32 -11.74
C VAL A 244 -12.70 35.38 -12.40
N LEU A 245 -11.76 36.07 -11.77
CA LEU A 245 -10.41 36.27 -12.30
C LEU A 245 -9.46 35.12 -11.96
N SER A 246 -9.65 34.46 -10.84
CA SER A 246 -8.81 33.35 -10.42
C SER A 246 -9.49 32.47 -9.37
N ILE A 247 -9.12 31.19 -9.34
CA ILE A 247 -9.51 30.23 -8.30
C ILE A 247 -8.26 29.89 -7.52
N LYS A 248 -8.27 30.15 -6.19
CA LYS A 248 -7.21 29.75 -5.25
C LYS A 248 -7.76 28.68 -4.34
N GLN A 249 -7.14 27.49 -4.37
CA GLN A 249 -7.63 26.33 -3.64
C GLN A 249 -6.47 25.56 -3.01
N THR A 250 -6.59 25.25 -1.73
CA THR A 250 -5.70 24.29 -1.05
C THR A 250 -6.30 22.90 -1.17
N LEU A 251 -5.55 21.96 -1.73
CA LEU A 251 -5.94 20.56 -1.85
C LEU A 251 -5.16 19.75 -0.84
N TYR A 252 -5.86 19.19 0.14
CA TYR A 252 -5.24 18.33 1.14
C TYR A 252 -5.17 16.86 0.68
N ARG A 253 -6.22 16.37 0.02
CA ARG A 253 -6.29 14.98 -0.45
C ARG A 253 -7.10 14.89 -1.75
N THR A 254 -6.48 14.30 -2.76
CA THR A 254 -7.13 13.99 -4.05
C THR A 254 -6.93 12.51 -4.38
N GLU A 255 -7.92 11.89 -5.03
CA GLU A 255 -7.74 10.57 -5.62
C GLU A 255 -6.95 10.71 -6.92
N ILE A 256 -5.81 10.03 -7.02
CA ILE A 256 -4.86 10.12 -8.14
C ILE A 256 -5.51 9.76 -9.51
N GLY A 257 -6.60 8.99 -9.51
CA GLY A 257 -7.28 8.58 -10.75
C GLY A 257 -8.29 9.59 -11.33
N ARG A 258 -8.65 10.65 -10.60
CA ARG A 258 -9.66 11.66 -11.03
C ARG A 258 -9.09 13.02 -11.39
N ALA A 259 -7.79 13.20 -11.26
CA ALA A 259 -7.11 14.46 -11.58
C ALA A 259 -6.87 14.69 -13.09
N HIS A 260 -7.32 13.77 -13.95
CA HIS A 260 -7.09 13.80 -15.40
C HIS A 260 -8.40 13.72 -16.21
N VAL A 261 -9.51 14.21 -15.68
CA VAL A 261 -10.76 14.33 -16.44
C VAL A 261 -11.11 15.79 -16.57
#